data_f701db552764662f204ed1ca1a5983d8
#
_entry.id   f701db552764662f204ed1ca1a5983d8
#
_cell.length_a   1.000
_cell.length_b   1.000
_cell.length_c   1.000
_cell.angle_alpha   90.00
_cell.angle_beta   90.00
_cell.angle_gamma   90.00
#
_symmetry.space_group_name_H-M   'P 1'
#
loop_
_entity.id
_entity.type
_entity.pdbx_description
1 polymer ?
#
loop_
_entity_poly.entity_id
_entity_poly.type
_entity_poly.pdbx_seq_one_letter_code
_entity_poly.pdbx_strand_id
1 'polypeptide(L)'
;GRYLEAVTRGRTSESIRRLMKLQPKMARVIRDGIEQEIPAEAVEQNDILAVRPGEAVPVDGVIVDGYSAVDQSMITGESLPIEKQTGDEVIGGTLNKTGAFRFKALRVGKDTALSQIIKLVEDAQTTRAPIQKLADRVAGHFIMGVHIIALLVFIFWFFIGYDLWFVPETRLILTPYVLSDLGV
;
A
#
# COMPACT_ATOMS: atom_id res chain seq x y z
N GLY A 1 7.57 8.87 14.68
CA GLY A 1 7.50 8.33 13.31
C GLY A 1 6.63 7.10 13.11
N ARG A 2 6.89 5.99 13.81
CA ARG A 2 6.22 4.69 13.57
C ARG A 2 4.70 4.70 13.73
N TYR A 3 4.16 5.46 14.67
CA TYR A 3 2.71 5.55 14.90
C TYR A 3 1.97 6.24 13.74
N LEU A 4 2.49 7.38 13.28
CA LEU A 4 1.92 8.10 12.13
C LEU A 4 2.01 7.27 10.85
N GLU A 5 3.09 6.53 10.65
CA GLU A 5 3.29 5.63 9.52
C GLU A 5 2.27 4.47 9.52
N ALA A 6 1.99 3.88 10.69
CA ALA A 6 0.98 2.84 10.84
C ALA A 6 -0.45 3.34 10.56
N VAL A 7 -0.79 4.55 11.03
CA VAL A 7 -2.10 5.19 10.81
C VAL A 7 -2.30 5.52 9.32
N THR A 8 -1.26 6.02 8.65
CA THR A 8 -1.33 6.37 7.21
C THR A 8 -1.51 5.12 6.35
N ARG A 9 -0.80 4.03 6.65
CA ARG A 9 -0.97 2.74 5.96
C ARG A 9 -2.37 2.15 6.15
N GLY A 10 -2.97 2.28 7.33
CA GLY A 10 -4.33 1.80 7.60
C GLY A 10 -5.38 2.48 6.71
N ARG A 11 -5.30 3.79 6.56
CA ARG A 11 -6.26 4.58 5.74
C ARG A 11 -6.16 4.26 4.24
N THR A 12 -4.96 4.02 3.74
CA THR A 12 -4.75 3.74 2.31
C THR A 12 -5.22 2.32 1.94
N SER A 13 -5.02 1.35 2.84
CA SER A 13 -5.58 0.00 2.67
C SER A 13 -7.11 0.00 2.65
N GLU A 14 -7.76 0.91 3.37
CA GLU A 14 -9.21 1.04 3.35
C GLU A 14 -9.71 1.59 2.00
N SER A 15 -9.03 2.56 1.40
CA SER A 15 -9.39 3.10 0.09
C SER A 15 -9.28 2.05 -1.01
N ILE A 16 -8.22 1.23 -1.00
CA ILE A 16 -8.09 0.10 -1.94
C ILE A 16 -9.23 -0.91 -1.75
N ARG A 17 -9.57 -1.25 -0.51
CA ARG A 17 -10.70 -2.16 -0.23
C ARG A 17 -12.04 -1.61 -0.73
N ARG A 18 -12.24 -0.29 -0.71
CA ARG A 18 -13.43 0.35 -1.29
C ARG A 18 -13.46 0.19 -2.80
N LEU A 19 -12.33 0.40 -3.49
CA LEU A 19 -12.22 0.18 -4.94
C LEU A 19 -12.48 -1.29 -5.32
N MET A 20 -11.92 -2.25 -4.56
CA MET A 20 -12.18 -3.68 -4.79
C MET A 20 -13.65 -4.08 -4.63
N LYS A 21 -14.41 -3.37 -3.78
CA LYS A 21 -15.87 -3.63 -3.61
C LYS A 21 -16.71 -3.16 -4.79
N LEU A 22 -16.17 -2.34 -5.68
CA LEU A 22 -16.86 -1.90 -6.90
C LEU A 22 -16.97 -3.03 -7.93
N GLN A 23 -16.05 -3.99 -7.90
CA GLN A 23 -16.08 -5.14 -8.78
C GLN A 23 -17.16 -6.13 -8.33
N PRO A 24 -18.18 -6.42 -9.17
CA PRO A 24 -19.17 -7.44 -8.83
C PRO A 24 -18.50 -8.81 -8.80
N LYS A 25 -18.97 -9.67 -7.90
CA LYS A 25 -18.44 -11.05 -7.78
C LYS A 25 -18.98 -11.98 -8.86
N MET A 26 -20.13 -11.67 -9.41
CA MET A 26 -20.84 -12.46 -10.42
C MET A 26 -21.04 -11.63 -11.68
N ALA A 27 -21.04 -12.29 -12.81
CA ALA A 27 -21.28 -11.72 -14.13
C ALA A 27 -22.31 -12.57 -14.88
N ARG A 28 -23.17 -11.93 -15.66
CA ARG A 28 -24.16 -12.60 -16.46
C ARG A 28 -23.68 -12.68 -17.91
N VAL A 29 -23.24 -13.87 -18.30
CA VAL A 29 -22.70 -14.15 -19.62
C VAL A 29 -23.74 -14.84 -20.49
N ILE A 30 -23.77 -14.48 -21.78
CA ILE A 30 -24.64 -15.11 -22.78
C ILE A 30 -23.76 -16.02 -23.65
N ARG A 31 -23.91 -17.33 -23.46
CA ARG A 31 -23.21 -18.36 -24.28
C ARG A 31 -24.28 -19.22 -24.95
N ASP A 32 -24.17 -19.41 -26.25
CA ASP A 32 -25.15 -20.15 -27.06
C ASP A 32 -26.58 -19.66 -26.92
N GLY A 33 -26.77 -18.34 -26.73
CA GLY A 33 -28.06 -17.70 -26.53
C GLY A 33 -28.69 -17.88 -25.16
N ILE A 34 -28.02 -18.54 -24.22
CA ILE A 34 -28.48 -18.78 -22.85
C ILE A 34 -27.72 -17.86 -21.88
N GLU A 35 -28.48 -17.11 -21.06
CA GLU A 35 -27.90 -16.34 -19.98
C GLU A 35 -27.48 -17.26 -18.83
N GLN A 36 -26.24 -17.15 -18.41
CA GLN A 36 -25.66 -17.89 -17.28
C GLN A 36 -24.98 -16.93 -16.32
N GLU A 37 -25.17 -17.14 -15.04
CA GLU A 37 -24.48 -16.37 -14.01
C GLU A 37 -23.21 -17.12 -13.60
N ILE A 38 -22.06 -16.50 -13.82
CA ILE A 38 -20.74 -17.06 -13.52
C ILE A 38 -19.93 -16.11 -12.64
N PRO A 39 -18.91 -16.59 -11.90
CA PRO A 39 -17.98 -15.70 -11.22
C PRO A 39 -17.35 -14.72 -12.23
N ALA A 40 -17.23 -13.44 -11.85
CA ALA A 40 -16.66 -12.42 -12.74
C ALA A 40 -15.21 -12.74 -13.16
N GLU A 41 -14.48 -13.51 -12.33
CA GLU A 41 -13.13 -14.00 -12.63
C GLU A 41 -13.10 -15.07 -13.73
N ALA A 42 -14.24 -15.72 -14.01
CA ALA A 42 -14.38 -16.77 -15.04
C ALA A 42 -14.86 -16.20 -16.39
N VAL A 43 -15.02 -14.87 -16.50
CA VAL A 43 -15.33 -14.20 -17.76
C VAL A 43 -14.11 -14.22 -18.67
N GLU A 44 -14.31 -14.62 -19.90
CA GLU A 44 -13.28 -14.68 -20.93
C GLU A 44 -13.37 -13.50 -21.90
N GLN A 45 -12.27 -13.18 -22.53
CA GLN A 45 -12.25 -12.16 -23.58
C GLN A 45 -13.15 -12.59 -24.76
N ASN A 46 -13.94 -11.63 -25.25
CA ASN A 46 -14.99 -11.82 -26.26
C ASN A 46 -16.30 -12.45 -25.78
N ASP A 47 -16.44 -12.79 -24.51
CA ASP A 47 -17.76 -13.14 -23.96
C ASP A 47 -18.76 -11.99 -24.17
N ILE A 48 -20.00 -12.33 -24.42
CA ILE A 48 -21.11 -11.35 -24.42
C ILE A 48 -21.76 -11.36 -23.04
N LEU A 49 -21.81 -10.20 -22.42
CA LEU A 49 -22.39 -10.04 -21.08
C LEU A 49 -23.62 -9.13 -21.15
N ALA A 50 -24.58 -9.41 -20.26
CA ALA A 50 -25.76 -8.57 -20.04
C ALA A 50 -25.65 -7.84 -18.70
N VAL A 51 -26.00 -6.54 -18.69
CA VAL A 51 -26.05 -5.70 -17.48
C VAL A 51 -27.42 -5.04 -17.39
N ARG A 52 -28.10 -5.25 -16.27
CA ARG A 52 -29.42 -4.71 -15.99
C ARG A 52 -29.32 -3.42 -15.16
N PRO A 53 -30.39 -2.63 -15.07
CA PRO A 53 -30.43 -1.45 -14.21
C PRO A 53 -30.07 -1.80 -12.76
N GLY A 54 -29.20 -1.00 -12.14
CA GLY A 54 -28.71 -1.21 -10.77
C GLY A 54 -27.56 -2.21 -10.63
N GLU A 55 -27.16 -2.89 -11.72
CA GLU A 55 -26.02 -3.80 -11.69
C GLU A 55 -24.72 -3.08 -12.03
N ALA A 56 -23.62 -3.55 -11.42
CA ALA A 56 -22.28 -3.07 -11.77
C ALA A 56 -21.76 -3.82 -12.99
N VAL A 57 -21.01 -3.12 -13.85
CA VAL A 57 -20.32 -3.70 -15.01
C VAL A 57 -19.17 -4.57 -14.52
N PRO A 58 -19.11 -5.87 -14.86
CA PRO A 58 -18.12 -6.77 -14.28
C PRO A 58 -16.70 -6.62 -14.86
N VAL A 59 -16.57 -6.33 -16.14
CA VAL A 59 -15.30 -6.22 -16.87
C VAL A 59 -15.37 -5.11 -17.91
N ASP A 60 -14.25 -4.69 -18.48
CA ASP A 60 -14.25 -3.65 -19.53
C ASP A 60 -14.67 -4.24 -20.87
N GLY A 61 -15.40 -3.47 -21.65
CA GLY A 61 -15.85 -3.92 -22.96
C GLY A 61 -16.48 -2.84 -23.82
N VAL A 62 -17.12 -3.26 -24.91
CA VAL A 62 -17.86 -2.39 -25.86
C VAL A 62 -19.30 -2.86 -25.96
N ILE A 63 -20.25 -1.93 -25.87
CA ILE A 63 -21.67 -2.21 -26.00
C ILE A 63 -21.97 -2.71 -27.42
N VAL A 64 -22.62 -3.86 -27.51
CA VAL A 64 -23.03 -4.44 -28.79
C VAL A 64 -24.53 -4.29 -29.05
N ASP A 65 -25.32 -4.10 -27.98
CA ASP A 65 -26.77 -3.94 -28.08
C ASP A 65 -27.31 -3.22 -26.85
N GLY A 66 -28.32 -2.38 -27.03
CA GLY A 66 -28.97 -1.62 -25.96
C GLY A 66 -28.36 -0.22 -25.73
N TYR A 67 -28.91 0.45 -24.72
CA TYR A 67 -28.44 1.76 -24.26
C TYR A 67 -28.71 1.94 -22.76
N SER A 68 -27.93 2.77 -22.11
CA SER A 68 -28.14 3.14 -20.71
C SER A 68 -27.36 4.37 -20.29
N ALA A 69 -27.77 4.98 -19.18
CA ALA A 69 -26.94 5.92 -18.44
C ALA A 69 -26.08 5.13 -17.42
N VAL A 70 -24.78 5.28 -17.53
CA VAL A 70 -23.78 4.57 -16.69
C VAL A 70 -23.07 5.59 -15.79
N ASP A 71 -23.08 5.32 -14.50
CA ASP A 71 -22.40 6.12 -13.49
C ASP A 71 -20.95 5.65 -13.38
N GLN A 72 -20.03 6.50 -13.80
CA GLN A 72 -18.59 6.27 -13.77
C GLN A 72 -17.89 7.09 -12.67
N SER A 73 -18.64 7.77 -11.81
CA SER A 73 -18.12 8.72 -10.82
C SER A 73 -17.04 8.16 -9.89
N MET A 74 -17.15 6.88 -9.55
CA MET A 74 -16.18 6.20 -8.69
C MET A 74 -14.81 6.01 -9.33
N ILE A 75 -14.73 6.08 -10.67
CA ILE A 75 -13.50 5.88 -11.44
C ILE A 75 -13.01 7.21 -12.01
N THR A 76 -13.90 7.97 -12.65
CA THR A 76 -13.54 9.23 -13.34
C THR A 76 -13.65 10.46 -12.44
N GLY A 77 -14.43 10.37 -11.36
CA GLY A 77 -14.75 11.51 -10.50
C GLY A 77 -15.87 12.43 -11.04
N GLU A 78 -16.43 12.17 -12.23
CA GLU A 78 -17.54 12.91 -12.80
C GLU A 78 -18.87 12.46 -12.22
N SER A 79 -19.60 13.35 -11.55
CA SER A 79 -20.81 13.01 -10.80
C SER A 79 -22.05 12.72 -11.65
N LEU A 80 -22.04 13.08 -12.93
CA LEU A 80 -23.19 12.88 -13.81
C LEU A 80 -23.08 11.54 -14.55
N PRO A 81 -24.13 10.71 -14.55
CA PRO A 81 -24.16 9.51 -15.38
C PRO A 81 -24.01 9.87 -16.87
N ILE A 82 -23.24 9.08 -17.58
CA ILE A 82 -22.96 9.27 -19.02
C ILE A 82 -23.85 8.33 -19.81
N GLU A 83 -24.54 8.85 -20.81
CA GLU A 83 -25.31 8.03 -21.75
C GLU A 83 -24.35 7.20 -22.61
N LYS A 84 -24.63 5.90 -22.68
CA LYS A 84 -23.88 4.90 -23.42
C LYS A 84 -24.79 4.13 -24.36
N GLN A 85 -24.34 3.93 -25.58
CA GLN A 85 -25.07 3.23 -26.63
C GLN A 85 -24.16 2.21 -27.34
N THR A 86 -24.73 1.49 -28.28
CA THR A 86 -23.98 0.52 -29.09
C THR A 86 -22.76 1.16 -29.74
N GLY A 87 -21.58 0.54 -29.55
CA GLY A 87 -20.26 1.02 -29.98
C GLY A 87 -19.47 1.75 -28.92
N ASP A 88 -20.09 2.16 -27.82
CA ASP A 88 -19.40 2.85 -26.71
C ASP A 88 -18.68 1.88 -25.78
N GLU A 89 -17.55 2.32 -25.25
CA GLU A 89 -16.82 1.56 -24.23
C GLU A 89 -17.47 1.68 -22.85
N VAL A 90 -17.49 0.58 -22.11
CA VAL A 90 -17.87 0.51 -20.70
C VAL A 90 -16.70 0.00 -19.86
N ILE A 91 -16.60 0.50 -18.63
CA ILE A 91 -15.51 0.22 -17.72
C ILE A 91 -16.02 -0.66 -16.57
N GLY A 92 -15.28 -1.70 -16.23
CA GLY A 92 -15.60 -2.57 -15.10
C GLY A 92 -15.60 -1.80 -13.77
N GLY A 93 -16.57 -2.08 -12.90
CA GLY A 93 -16.77 -1.38 -11.64
C GLY A 93 -17.66 -0.14 -11.72
N THR A 94 -18.13 0.25 -12.92
CA THR A 94 -19.13 1.32 -13.10
C THR A 94 -20.54 0.80 -12.86
N LEU A 95 -21.48 1.67 -12.51
CA LEU A 95 -22.85 1.29 -12.14
C LEU A 95 -23.85 1.63 -13.26
N ASN A 96 -24.54 0.64 -13.77
CA ASN A 96 -25.63 0.83 -14.71
C ASN A 96 -26.87 1.42 -14.01
N LYS A 97 -27.42 2.55 -14.49
CA LYS A 97 -28.51 3.27 -13.80
C LYS A 97 -29.90 2.96 -14.37
N THR A 98 -30.11 3.08 -15.67
CA THR A 98 -31.46 3.19 -16.22
C THR A 98 -31.85 2.06 -17.17
N GLY A 99 -31.13 1.88 -18.27
CA GLY A 99 -31.40 0.90 -19.30
C GLY A 99 -30.75 -0.46 -19.05
N ALA A 100 -30.95 -1.37 -19.98
CA ALA A 100 -30.21 -2.63 -20.04
C ALA A 100 -29.40 -2.66 -21.34
N PHE A 101 -28.19 -3.21 -21.28
CA PHE A 101 -27.34 -3.35 -22.44
C PHE A 101 -26.60 -4.68 -22.43
N ARG A 102 -26.16 -5.10 -23.60
CA ARG A 102 -25.23 -6.20 -23.79
C ARG A 102 -23.93 -5.63 -24.31
N PHE A 103 -22.83 -6.17 -23.79
CA PHE A 103 -21.51 -5.72 -24.19
C PHE A 103 -20.58 -6.92 -24.39
N LYS A 104 -19.59 -6.73 -25.24
CA LYS A 104 -18.52 -7.69 -25.50
C LYS A 104 -17.33 -7.40 -24.62
N ALA A 105 -16.87 -8.38 -23.85
CA ALA A 105 -15.70 -8.24 -23.00
C ALA A 105 -14.42 -8.03 -23.84
N LEU A 106 -13.68 -6.96 -23.56
CA LEU A 106 -12.39 -6.66 -24.18
C LEU A 106 -11.23 -6.91 -23.24
N ARG A 107 -11.33 -6.45 -22.01
CA ARG A 107 -10.31 -6.62 -20.97
C ARG A 107 -10.93 -7.30 -19.76
N VAL A 108 -10.30 -8.39 -19.30
CA VAL A 108 -10.81 -9.24 -18.22
C VAL A 108 -9.78 -9.42 -17.11
N GLY A 109 -10.21 -9.77 -15.93
CA GLY A 109 -9.34 -10.08 -14.80
C GLY A 109 -8.37 -8.94 -14.44
N LYS A 110 -7.07 -9.20 -14.55
CA LYS A 110 -6.01 -8.25 -14.19
C LYS A 110 -5.82 -7.11 -15.20
N ASP A 111 -6.34 -7.27 -16.41
CA ASP A 111 -6.17 -6.31 -17.51
C ASP A 111 -7.27 -5.25 -17.52
N THR A 112 -8.30 -5.35 -16.65
CA THR A 112 -9.32 -4.31 -16.51
C THR A 112 -8.72 -3.01 -15.98
N ALA A 113 -9.30 -1.87 -16.40
CA ALA A 113 -8.86 -0.54 -15.99
C ALA A 113 -8.84 -0.40 -14.44
N LEU A 114 -9.89 -0.90 -13.77
CA LEU A 114 -9.97 -0.88 -12.30
C LEU A 114 -8.86 -1.70 -11.65
N SER A 115 -8.56 -2.91 -12.16
CA SER A 115 -7.48 -3.76 -11.65
C SER A 115 -6.11 -3.10 -11.82
N GLN A 116 -5.88 -2.41 -12.94
CA GLN A 116 -4.64 -1.66 -13.18
C GLN A 116 -4.49 -0.47 -12.24
N ILE A 117 -5.58 0.27 -11.95
CA ILE A 117 -5.57 1.37 -10.97
C ILE A 117 -5.24 0.83 -9.58
N ILE A 118 -5.87 -0.25 -9.15
CA ILE A 118 -5.59 -0.89 -7.84
C ILE A 118 -4.10 -1.26 -7.76
N LYS A 119 -3.57 -1.91 -8.78
CA LYS A 119 -2.15 -2.30 -8.83
C LYS A 119 -1.21 -1.10 -8.76
N LEU A 120 -1.48 -0.03 -9.50
CA LEU A 120 -0.67 1.20 -9.45
C LEU A 120 -0.63 1.80 -8.04
N VAL A 121 -1.78 1.82 -7.35
CA VAL A 121 -1.88 2.32 -5.98
C VAL A 121 -1.11 1.41 -5.00
N GLU A 122 -1.20 0.08 -5.15
CA GLU A 122 -0.45 -0.89 -4.36
C GLU A 122 1.07 -0.75 -4.56
N ASP A 123 1.52 -0.66 -5.80
CA ASP A 123 2.93 -0.48 -6.16
C ASP A 123 3.49 0.84 -5.61
N ALA A 124 2.72 1.92 -5.68
CA ALA A 124 3.10 3.21 -5.12
C ALA A 124 3.27 3.16 -3.60
N GLN A 125 2.48 2.33 -2.90
CA GLN A 125 2.55 2.19 -1.43
C GLN A 125 3.70 1.29 -0.97
N THR A 126 4.01 0.25 -1.74
CA THR A 126 5.06 -0.72 -1.38
C THR A 126 6.45 -0.21 -1.72
N THR A 127 6.56 0.72 -2.64
CA THR A 127 7.84 1.32 -3.03
C THR A 127 8.31 2.31 -1.96
N ARG A 128 9.06 1.81 -0.97
CA ARG A 128 9.86 2.69 -0.10
C ARG A 128 10.85 3.45 -0.99
N ALA A 129 10.86 4.77 -0.85
CA ALA A 129 11.80 5.60 -1.59
C ALA A 129 13.22 5.01 -1.44
N PRO A 130 13.99 4.81 -2.51
CA PRO A 130 15.33 4.21 -2.46
C PRO A 130 16.25 4.93 -1.48
N ILE A 131 16.03 6.23 -1.27
CA ILE A 131 16.79 7.08 -0.35
C ILE A 131 16.59 6.68 1.12
N GLN A 132 15.39 6.20 1.52
CA GLN A 132 15.19 5.72 2.88
C GLN A 132 15.99 4.46 3.19
N LYS A 133 16.07 3.53 2.24
CA LYS A 133 16.88 2.31 2.40
C LYS A 133 18.38 2.63 2.51
N LEU A 134 18.82 3.65 1.79
CA LEU A 134 20.20 4.12 1.86
C LEU A 134 20.49 4.79 3.21
N ALA A 135 19.60 5.69 3.65
CA ALA A 135 19.71 6.37 4.94
C ALA A 135 19.72 5.38 6.12
N ASP A 136 18.83 4.38 6.11
CA ASP A 136 18.78 3.34 7.15
C ASP A 136 20.06 2.51 7.19
N ARG A 137 20.66 2.19 6.03
CA ARG A 137 21.91 1.45 5.93
C ARG A 137 23.09 2.27 6.48
N VAL A 138 23.18 3.54 6.07
CA VAL A 138 24.24 4.46 6.54
C VAL A 138 24.09 4.69 8.05
N ALA A 139 22.88 4.95 8.54
CA ALA A 139 22.62 5.13 9.96
C ALA A 139 23.00 3.88 10.78
N GLY A 140 22.69 2.68 10.29
CA GLY A 140 23.05 1.42 10.95
C GLY A 140 24.57 1.26 11.11
N HIS A 141 25.36 1.52 10.06
CA HIS A 141 26.81 1.45 10.12
C HIS A 141 27.41 2.55 10.99
N PHE A 142 26.85 3.76 10.93
CA PHE A 142 27.29 4.88 11.76
C PHE A 142 27.08 4.60 13.25
N ILE A 143 25.88 4.11 13.64
CA ILE A 143 25.57 3.75 15.01
C ILE A 143 26.54 2.66 15.52
N MET A 144 26.79 1.63 14.72
CA MET A 144 27.74 0.57 15.06
C MET A 144 29.16 1.14 15.28
N GLY A 145 29.62 2.02 14.37
CA GLY A 145 30.92 2.68 14.48
C GLY A 145 31.07 3.50 15.76
N VAL A 146 30.05 4.29 16.09
CA VAL A 146 30.04 5.11 17.33
C VAL A 146 30.12 4.22 18.57
N HIS A 147 29.39 3.10 18.62
CA HIS A 147 29.45 2.17 19.77
C HIS A 147 30.82 1.51 19.91
N ILE A 148 31.46 1.14 18.81
CA ILE A 148 32.82 0.56 18.83
C ILE A 148 33.82 1.59 19.36
N ILE A 149 33.76 2.84 18.86
CA ILE A 149 34.66 3.93 19.34
C ILE A 149 34.41 4.20 20.82
N ALA A 150 33.16 4.30 21.25
CA ALA A 150 32.82 4.53 22.66
C ALA A 150 33.35 3.41 23.56
N LEU A 151 33.24 2.14 23.12
CA LEU A 151 33.78 1.00 23.84
C LEU A 151 35.33 1.05 23.93
N LEU A 152 36.01 1.37 22.83
CA LEU A 152 37.46 1.49 22.82
C LEU A 152 37.94 2.63 23.75
N VAL A 153 37.25 3.78 23.73
CA VAL A 153 37.55 4.90 24.65
C VAL A 153 37.32 4.50 26.10
N PHE A 154 36.22 3.77 26.38
CA PHE A 154 35.95 3.27 27.73
C PHE A 154 37.02 2.29 28.20
N ILE A 155 37.41 1.33 27.36
CA ILE A 155 38.48 0.35 27.70
C ILE A 155 39.83 1.06 27.92
N PHE A 156 40.18 1.99 27.02
CA PHE A 156 41.42 2.78 27.17
C PHE A 156 41.44 3.54 28.50
N TRP A 157 40.34 4.25 28.82
CA TRP A 157 40.24 5.04 30.04
C TRP A 157 40.21 4.18 31.30
N PHE A 158 39.54 3.03 31.23
CA PHE A 158 39.45 2.09 32.35
C PHE A 158 40.80 1.41 32.68
N PHE A 159 41.58 1.02 31.69
CA PHE A 159 42.82 0.26 31.92
C PHE A 159 44.09 1.14 31.94
N ILE A 160 44.11 2.22 31.20
CA ILE A 160 45.32 3.03 31.00
C ILE A 160 45.12 4.45 31.51
N GLY A 161 44.02 5.10 31.22
CA GLY A 161 43.79 6.50 31.53
C GLY A 161 43.69 6.78 33.02
N TYR A 162 43.21 5.82 33.79
CA TYR A 162 43.18 5.94 35.26
C TYR A 162 44.57 6.04 35.85
N ASP A 163 45.51 5.19 35.39
CA ASP A 163 46.90 5.16 35.92
C ASP A 163 47.73 6.35 35.40
N LEU A 164 47.41 6.89 34.21
CA LEU A 164 48.09 8.02 33.61
C LEU A 164 47.71 9.38 34.23
N TRP A 165 46.44 9.51 34.63
CA TRP A 165 45.89 10.78 35.09
C TRP A 165 45.89 10.93 36.61
N PHE A 166 45.85 9.85 37.38
CA PHE A 166 45.97 9.89 38.82
C PHE A 166 47.42 10.03 39.21
N VAL A 167 47.83 11.26 39.50
CA VAL A 167 49.14 11.57 40.04
C VAL A 167 49.27 10.88 41.41
N PRO A 168 50.35 10.16 41.69
CA PRO A 168 50.54 9.43 42.97
C PRO A 168 50.37 10.27 44.24
N GLU A 169 50.60 11.59 44.17
CA GLU A 169 50.43 12.52 45.27
C GLU A 169 48.97 12.65 45.76
N THR A 170 47.95 12.47 44.89
CA THR A 170 46.56 12.51 45.34
C THR A 170 46.16 11.28 46.12
N ARG A 171 46.84 10.15 45.96
CA ARG A 171 46.60 8.95 46.79
C ARG A 171 47.10 9.14 48.21
N LEU A 172 48.16 9.92 48.40
CA LEU A 172 48.73 10.21 49.74
C LEU A 172 47.88 11.21 50.56
N ILE A 173 47.11 12.07 49.90
CA ILE A 173 46.27 13.04 50.58
C ILE A 173 44.92 12.45 51.07
N LEU A 174 44.38 11.46 50.38
CA LEU A 174 43.12 10.87 50.75
C LEU A 174 43.22 9.75 51.83
N THR A 175 44.34 9.05 51.93
CA THR A 175 44.54 7.97 52.89
C THR A 175 44.62 8.43 54.34
N PRO A 176 45.28 9.54 54.71
CA PRO A 176 45.32 9.99 56.11
C PRO A 176 44.01 10.55 56.63
N TYR A 177 43.15 11.11 55.73
CA TYR A 177 41.84 11.64 56.16
C TYR A 177 40.81 10.55 56.41
N VAL A 178 40.79 9.51 55.61
CA VAL A 178 39.86 8.41 55.77
C VAL A 178 40.17 7.55 57.01
N LEU A 179 41.42 7.43 57.37
CA LEU A 179 41.84 6.66 58.56
C LEU A 179 41.67 7.44 59.87
N SER A 180 41.67 8.80 59.86
CA SER A 180 41.43 9.58 61.05
C SER A 180 39.94 9.62 61.46
N ASP A 181 39.02 9.48 60.51
CA ASP A 181 37.58 9.45 60.77
C ASP A 181 37.08 8.07 61.23
N LEU A 182 37.89 7.01 61.08
CA LEU A 182 37.54 5.66 61.52
C LEU A 182 38.00 5.31 62.95
N GLY A 183 38.63 6.28 63.65
CA GLY A 183 38.91 6.15 65.08
C GLY A 183 39.85 4.99 65.48
N VAL A 184 40.83 4.61 64.62
CA VAL A 184 41.83 3.63 64.88
C VAL A 184 43.20 4.25 64.99
#